data_38de6a786c781fbba5bd132529fbf005
#
_entry.id   38de6a786c781fbba5bd132529fbf005
#
_cell.length_a   1.000
_cell.length_b   1.000
_cell.length_c   1.000
_cell.angle_alpha   90.00
_cell.angle_beta   90.00
_cell.angle_gamma   90.00
#
_symmetry.space_group_name_H-M   'P 1'
#
loop_
_entity.id
_entity.type
_entity.pdbx_description
1 polymer ?
#
loop_
_entity_poly.entity_id
_entity_poly.type
_entity_poly.pdbx_seq_one_letter_code
_entity_poly.pdbx_strand_id
1 'polypeptide(L)'
;HAENCSGELLRAVHDFAEKHDLGYTIHTNQSTWEVDYMVKWHGLRPIEYFAKHDFLGPRFIAAHCRYVNAAEIALLGRSKSIVSHQPGMAGNRGANPPIPELRDAGATIAMGTDNNTNDVFTVLRVGLITERMRRNDATPGLLPQPEDIFEDCTLGGATAVRQATSIGSLEVGKKADLIVVDTLKAHLVP
;
A
#
# COMPACT_ATOMS: atom_id res chain seq x y z
N HIS A 1 1.72 5.71 13.92
CA HIS A 1 3.05 5.11 13.72
C HIS A 1 3.32 4.04 14.79
N ALA A 2 4.17 3.07 14.47
CA ALA A 2 4.49 1.94 15.35
C ALA A 2 5.03 2.39 16.71
N GLU A 3 5.91 3.39 16.72
CA GLU A 3 6.55 3.94 17.92
C GLU A 3 5.58 4.63 18.90
N ASN A 4 4.36 4.90 18.47
CA ASN A 4 3.32 5.53 19.29
C ASN A 4 2.27 4.54 19.83
N CYS A 5 2.45 3.24 19.56
CA CYS A 5 1.45 2.23 19.90
C CYS A 5 2.03 1.16 20.84
N SER A 6 1.38 0.96 21.99
CA SER A 6 1.67 -0.21 22.82
C SER A 6 1.10 -1.49 22.18
N GLY A 7 1.66 -2.64 22.55
CA GLY A 7 1.14 -3.93 22.09
C GLY A 7 -0.32 -4.18 22.53
N GLU A 8 -0.71 -3.66 23.69
CA GLU A 8 -2.11 -3.74 24.17
C GLU A 8 -3.05 -2.92 23.31
N LEU A 9 -2.63 -1.69 22.91
CA LEU A 9 -3.42 -0.85 22.00
C LEU A 9 -3.58 -1.53 20.63
N LEU A 10 -2.51 -2.10 20.07
CA LEU A 10 -2.59 -2.81 18.80
C LEU A 10 -3.60 -3.96 18.86
N ARG A 11 -3.53 -4.80 19.90
CA ARG A 11 -4.51 -5.90 20.09
C ARG A 11 -5.93 -5.38 20.25
N ALA A 12 -6.14 -4.33 21.07
CA ALA A 12 -7.47 -3.75 21.24
C ALA A 12 -8.06 -3.22 19.93
N VAL A 13 -7.25 -2.59 19.07
CA VAL A 13 -7.68 -2.15 17.73
C VAL A 13 -7.99 -3.33 16.84
N HIS A 14 -7.14 -4.36 16.83
CA HIS A 14 -7.36 -5.59 16.06
C HIS A 14 -8.69 -6.26 16.48
N ASP A 15 -8.89 -6.52 17.78
CA ASP A 15 -10.07 -7.19 18.32
C ASP A 15 -11.36 -6.39 18.04
N PHE A 16 -11.27 -5.07 18.15
CA PHE A 16 -12.38 -4.18 17.80
C PHE A 16 -12.71 -4.27 16.30
N ALA A 17 -11.70 -4.24 15.43
CA ALA A 17 -11.89 -4.33 13.99
C ALA A 17 -12.46 -5.69 13.57
N GLU A 18 -11.99 -6.79 14.16
CA GLU A 18 -12.55 -8.13 13.93
C GLU A 18 -14.02 -8.20 14.37
N LYS A 19 -14.32 -7.72 15.58
CA LYS A 19 -15.69 -7.73 16.14
C LYS A 19 -16.69 -6.95 15.30
N HIS A 20 -16.25 -5.86 14.67
CA HIS A 20 -17.12 -4.94 13.92
C HIS A 20 -16.97 -5.03 12.40
N ASP A 21 -16.22 -6.03 11.92
CA ASP A 21 -15.93 -6.25 10.50
C ASP A 21 -15.29 -5.03 9.81
N LEU A 22 -14.33 -4.37 10.47
CA LEU A 22 -13.65 -3.17 9.98
C LEU A 22 -12.24 -3.49 9.46
N GLY A 23 -11.73 -2.65 8.56
CA GLY A 23 -10.30 -2.53 8.27
C GLY A 23 -9.63 -1.54 9.22
N TYR A 24 -8.31 -1.63 9.35
CA TYR A 24 -7.51 -0.70 10.14
C TYR A 24 -6.21 -0.35 9.42
N THR A 25 -5.75 0.87 9.64
CA THR A 25 -4.55 1.40 8.97
C THR A 25 -3.64 2.11 9.93
N ILE A 26 -2.33 2.04 9.65
CA ILE A 26 -1.31 2.76 10.36
C ILE A 26 -0.14 3.09 9.41
N HIS A 27 0.51 4.24 9.60
CA HIS A 27 1.79 4.52 8.97
C HIS A 27 2.86 3.60 9.55
N THR A 28 3.66 2.99 8.70
CA THR A 28 4.71 2.07 9.14
C THR A 28 5.91 2.07 8.20
N ASN A 29 7.09 1.89 8.79
CA ASN A 29 8.36 1.90 8.06
C ASN A 29 8.49 3.14 7.16
N GLN A 30 7.95 4.28 7.59
CA GLN A 30 7.93 5.50 6.80
C GLN A 30 9.28 6.22 6.82
N SER A 31 10.05 6.09 7.90
CA SER A 31 11.37 6.69 8.06
C SER A 31 12.37 5.72 8.69
N THR A 32 13.67 5.97 8.46
CA THR A 32 14.73 5.23 9.15
C THR A 32 14.68 5.47 10.65
N TRP A 33 14.33 6.69 11.07
CA TRP A 33 14.18 7.03 12.49
C TRP A 33 13.14 6.14 13.19
N GLU A 34 11.98 5.91 12.58
CA GLU A 34 10.95 5.00 13.11
C GLU A 34 11.52 3.59 13.29
N VAL A 35 12.20 3.08 12.26
CA VAL A 35 12.83 1.75 12.30
C VAL A 35 13.86 1.67 13.42
N ASP A 36 14.75 2.63 13.51
CA ASP A 36 15.81 2.69 14.53
C ASP A 36 15.23 2.79 15.94
N TYR A 37 14.17 3.59 16.12
CA TYR A 37 13.45 3.71 17.38
C TYR A 37 12.88 2.35 17.81
N MET A 38 12.15 1.67 16.93
CA MET A 38 11.52 0.40 17.22
C MET A 38 12.56 -0.69 17.56
N VAL A 39 13.64 -0.76 16.80
CA VAL A 39 14.75 -1.69 17.08
C VAL A 39 15.40 -1.39 18.45
N LYS A 40 15.65 -0.11 18.73
CA LYS A 40 16.29 0.30 19.99
C LYS A 40 15.44 -0.01 21.22
N TRP A 41 14.14 0.26 21.17
CA TRP A 41 13.29 0.20 22.35
C TRP A 41 12.48 -1.09 22.47
N HIS A 42 12.23 -1.79 21.37
CA HIS A 42 11.43 -3.01 21.34
C HIS A 42 12.21 -4.24 20.83
N GLY A 43 13.43 -4.06 20.33
CA GLY A 43 14.25 -5.14 19.75
C GLY A 43 13.70 -5.71 18.45
N LEU A 44 12.70 -5.06 17.85
CA LEU A 44 11.97 -5.50 16.67
C LEU A 44 11.78 -4.34 15.69
N ARG A 45 11.76 -4.64 14.40
CA ARG A 45 11.37 -3.69 13.38
C ARG A 45 9.83 -3.50 13.38
N PRO A 46 9.29 -2.43 12.78
CA PRO A 46 7.85 -2.12 12.88
C PRO A 46 6.92 -3.27 12.49
N ILE A 47 7.11 -3.89 11.34
CA ILE A 47 6.25 -5.01 10.89
C ILE A 47 6.45 -6.26 11.74
N GLU A 48 7.67 -6.54 12.23
CA GLU A 48 7.93 -7.63 13.17
C GLU A 48 7.21 -7.40 14.51
N TYR A 49 7.20 -6.15 14.98
CA TYR A 49 6.45 -5.76 16.17
C TYR A 49 4.95 -5.96 15.99
N PHE A 50 4.40 -5.57 14.83
CA PHE A 50 3.00 -5.82 14.52
C PHE A 50 2.69 -7.32 14.44
N ALA A 51 3.56 -8.12 13.83
CA ALA A 51 3.40 -9.58 13.79
C ALA A 51 3.37 -10.21 15.19
N LYS A 52 4.25 -9.76 16.09
CA LYS A 52 4.29 -10.21 17.50
C LYS A 52 2.99 -9.93 18.26
N HIS A 53 2.24 -8.92 17.86
CA HIS A 53 1.00 -8.52 18.51
C HIS A 53 -0.27 -8.89 17.73
N ASP A 54 -0.16 -9.86 16.78
CA ASP A 54 -1.25 -10.37 15.95
C ASP A 54 -1.98 -9.28 15.15
N PHE A 55 -1.24 -8.20 14.78
CA PHE A 55 -1.80 -7.03 14.11
C PHE A 55 -1.75 -7.12 12.58
N LEU A 56 -1.09 -8.15 12.01
CA LEU A 56 -1.05 -8.37 10.57
C LEU A 56 -2.24 -9.19 10.12
N GLY A 57 -2.69 -8.97 8.88
CA GLY A 57 -3.77 -9.75 8.29
C GLY A 57 -4.45 -9.03 7.14
N PRO A 58 -5.46 -9.64 6.51
CA PRO A 58 -6.15 -9.08 5.34
C PRO A 58 -6.98 -7.82 5.64
N ARG A 59 -7.12 -7.45 6.92
CA ARG A 59 -7.78 -6.21 7.37
C ARG A 59 -6.78 -5.07 7.60
N PHE A 60 -5.49 -5.40 7.67
CA PHE A 60 -4.44 -4.44 7.97
C PHE A 60 -3.95 -3.74 6.72
N ILE A 61 -3.96 -2.40 6.76
CA ILE A 61 -3.41 -1.53 5.73
C ILE A 61 -2.14 -0.88 6.27
N ALA A 62 -0.99 -1.32 5.77
CA ALA A 62 0.32 -0.77 6.07
C ALA A 62 0.60 0.42 5.13
N ALA A 63 0.54 1.64 5.64
CA ALA A 63 0.80 2.81 4.83
C ALA A 63 2.32 3.07 4.72
N HIS A 64 2.77 3.39 3.51
CA HIS A 64 4.13 3.71 3.07
C HIS A 64 5.08 2.52 2.90
N CYS A 65 5.42 1.77 3.94
CA CYS A 65 6.35 0.63 3.86
C CYS A 65 7.68 0.93 3.15
N ARG A 66 8.22 2.16 3.29
CA ARG A 66 9.38 2.64 2.51
C ARG A 66 10.68 1.95 2.91
N TYR A 67 10.82 1.58 4.18
CA TYR A 67 12.04 1.04 4.76
C TYR A 67 11.86 -0.39 5.30
N VAL A 68 10.94 -1.16 4.70
CA VAL A 68 10.80 -2.59 5.02
C VAL A 68 11.98 -3.39 4.48
N ASN A 69 12.39 -4.43 5.22
CA ASN A 69 13.40 -5.39 4.80
C ASN A 69 12.76 -6.68 4.26
N ALA A 70 13.59 -7.63 3.79
CA ALA A 70 13.10 -8.89 3.22
C ALA A 70 12.23 -9.72 4.18
N ALA A 71 12.54 -9.71 5.49
CA ALA A 71 11.75 -10.43 6.49
C ALA A 71 10.36 -9.78 6.67
N GLU A 72 10.31 -8.45 6.72
CA GLU A 72 9.06 -7.68 6.81
C GLU A 72 8.20 -7.82 5.55
N ILE A 73 8.82 -7.82 4.36
CA ILE A 73 8.15 -8.09 3.08
C ILE A 73 7.49 -9.48 3.11
N ALA A 74 8.23 -10.50 3.54
CA ALA A 74 7.70 -11.85 3.66
C ALA A 74 6.55 -11.96 4.69
N LEU A 75 6.60 -11.20 5.79
CA LEU A 75 5.50 -11.12 6.77
C LEU A 75 4.24 -10.51 6.17
N LEU A 76 4.36 -9.36 5.49
CA LEU A 76 3.24 -8.69 4.81
C LEU A 76 2.59 -9.58 3.75
N GLY A 77 3.41 -10.26 2.92
CA GLY A 77 2.91 -11.16 1.90
C GLY A 77 2.17 -12.38 2.48
N ARG A 78 2.78 -13.06 3.47
CA ARG A 78 2.15 -14.25 4.09
C ARG A 78 0.87 -13.93 4.83
N SER A 79 0.80 -12.80 5.50
CA SER A 79 -0.39 -12.35 6.23
C SER A 79 -1.50 -11.82 5.33
N LYS A 80 -1.22 -11.65 4.02
CA LYS A 80 -2.15 -11.00 3.09
C LYS A 80 -2.50 -9.57 3.51
N SER A 81 -1.58 -8.90 4.18
CA SER A 81 -1.71 -7.50 4.53
C SER A 81 -1.71 -6.63 3.27
N ILE A 82 -2.36 -5.50 3.36
CA ILE A 82 -2.48 -4.56 2.26
C ILE A 82 -1.41 -3.47 2.45
N VAL A 83 -0.71 -3.13 1.39
CA VAL A 83 0.25 -2.02 1.39
C VAL A 83 -0.36 -0.84 0.65
N SER A 84 -0.56 0.26 1.36
CA SER A 84 -0.97 1.52 0.76
C SER A 84 0.26 2.28 0.30
N HIS A 85 0.42 2.41 -1.02
CA HIS A 85 1.52 3.09 -1.67
C HIS A 85 1.14 4.52 -2.07
N GLN A 86 1.99 5.48 -1.74
CA GLN A 86 1.83 6.89 -2.07
C GLN A 86 3.02 7.33 -2.94
N PRO A 87 3.01 7.02 -4.25
CA PRO A 87 4.17 7.20 -5.12
C PRO A 87 4.63 8.65 -5.25
N GLY A 88 3.71 9.60 -5.30
CA GLY A 88 4.05 11.03 -5.33
C GLY A 88 4.83 11.48 -4.09
N MET A 89 4.37 11.07 -2.91
CA MET A 89 5.06 11.36 -1.65
C MET A 89 6.41 10.64 -1.58
N ALA A 90 6.47 9.38 -1.97
CA ALA A 90 7.69 8.59 -1.98
C ALA A 90 8.76 9.22 -2.90
N GLY A 91 8.35 9.63 -4.11
CA GLY A 91 9.23 10.32 -5.07
C GLY A 91 9.77 11.64 -4.52
N ASN A 92 8.91 12.49 -3.95
CA ASN A 92 9.33 13.77 -3.36
C ASN A 92 10.29 13.61 -2.16
N ARG A 93 10.20 12.50 -1.44
CA ARG A 93 11.08 12.19 -0.30
C ARG A 93 12.33 11.40 -0.70
N GLY A 94 12.47 11.02 -1.98
CA GLY A 94 13.61 10.26 -2.48
C GLY A 94 13.74 8.84 -1.92
N ALA A 95 12.66 8.27 -1.38
CA ALA A 95 12.67 6.94 -0.79
C ALA A 95 11.42 6.16 -1.21
N ASN A 96 11.56 5.36 -2.26
CA ASN A 96 10.49 4.56 -2.81
C ASN A 96 10.39 3.20 -2.08
N PRO A 97 9.18 2.76 -1.68
CA PRO A 97 9.00 1.43 -1.10
C PRO A 97 9.36 0.32 -2.10
N PRO A 98 9.72 -0.87 -1.63
CA PRO A 98 10.02 -2.02 -2.49
C PRO A 98 8.74 -2.67 -3.03
N ILE A 99 7.96 -1.92 -3.83
CA ILE A 99 6.66 -2.38 -4.36
C ILE A 99 6.79 -3.66 -5.19
N PRO A 100 7.76 -3.81 -6.12
CA PRO A 100 7.94 -5.07 -6.84
C PRO A 100 8.08 -6.26 -5.89
N GLU A 101 8.94 -6.14 -4.89
CA GLU A 101 9.22 -7.21 -3.94
C GLU A 101 8.02 -7.53 -3.04
N LEU A 102 7.25 -6.49 -2.64
CA LEU A 102 6.02 -6.64 -1.88
C LEU A 102 4.93 -7.35 -2.69
N ARG A 103 4.76 -6.96 -3.95
CA ARG A 103 3.84 -7.60 -4.90
C ARG A 103 4.23 -9.06 -5.14
N ASP A 104 5.50 -9.32 -5.42
CA ASP A 104 6.02 -10.68 -5.67
C ASP A 104 5.89 -11.58 -4.43
N ALA A 105 5.95 -11.00 -3.22
CA ALA A 105 5.67 -11.72 -1.96
C ALA A 105 4.17 -12.00 -1.72
N GLY A 106 3.27 -11.43 -2.52
CA GLY A 106 1.82 -11.63 -2.46
C GLY A 106 1.06 -10.67 -1.55
N ALA A 107 1.65 -9.52 -1.21
CA ALA A 107 0.92 -8.41 -0.60
C ALA A 107 -0.02 -7.77 -1.62
N THR A 108 -1.21 -7.35 -1.19
CA THR A 108 -2.08 -6.52 -2.02
C THR A 108 -1.57 -5.10 -2.01
N ILE A 109 -1.42 -4.49 -3.19
CA ILE A 109 -1.05 -3.09 -3.30
C ILE A 109 -2.31 -2.25 -3.53
N ALA A 110 -2.41 -1.16 -2.80
CA ALA A 110 -3.41 -0.12 -3.02
C ALA A 110 -2.69 1.23 -3.14
N MET A 111 -3.23 2.15 -3.91
CA MET A 111 -2.60 3.44 -4.12
C MET A 111 -3.36 4.58 -3.45
N GLY A 112 -2.62 5.59 -3.01
CA GLY A 112 -3.15 6.80 -2.41
C GLY A 112 -2.36 8.04 -2.83
N THR A 113 -3.00 9.19 -2.67
CA THR A 113 -2.43 10.50 -3.04
C THR A 113 -1.56 11.11 -1.94
N ASP A 114 -1.82 10.76 -0.68
CA ASP A 114 -1.27 11.45 0.49
C ASP A 114 -1.57 12.97 0.42
N ASN A 115 -0.82 13.79 1.12
CA ASN A 115 -0.96 15.25 1.11
C ASN A 115 -0.24 15.93 -0.07
N ASN A 116 0.21 15.16 -1.06
CA ASN A 116 1.07 15.66 -2.13
C ASN A 116 0.30 16.13 -3.37
N THR A 117 -0.79 15.45 -3.71
CA THR A 117 -1.63 15.76 -4.87
C THR A 117 -3.02 15.16 -4.70
N ASN A 118 -4.02 15.76 -5.38
CA ASN A 118 -5.35 15.15 -5.52
C ASN A 118 -5.55 14.57 -6.93
N ASP A 119 -4.51 14.56 -7.76
CA ASP A 119 -4.54 14.01 -9.12
C ASP A 119 -4.13 12.54 -9.13
N VAL A 120 -5.11 11.66 -9.23
CA VAL A 120 -4.91 10.20 -9.28
C VAL A 120 -4.14 9.78 -10.53
N PHE A 121 -4.30 10.44 -11.68
CA PHE A 121 -3.55 10.10 -12.89
C PHE A 121 -2.05 10.40 -12.73
N THR A 122 -1.69 11.47 -12.05
CA THR A 122 -0.31 11.72 -11.64
C THR A 122 0.20 10.61 -10.72
N VAL A 123 -0.60 10.15 -9.75
CA VAL A 123 -0.23 9.04 -8.85
C VAL A 123 0.05 7.76 -9.65
N LEU A 124 -0.84 7.38 -10.57
CA LEU A 124 -0.68 6.20 -11.44
C LEU A 124 0.60 6.29 -12.28
N ARG A 125 0.85 7.43 -12.92
CA ARG A 125 2.04 7.66 -13.74
C ARG A 125 3.33 7.56 -12.94
N VAL A 126 3.39 8.20 -11.77
CA VAL A 126 4.57 8.14 -10.90
C VAL A 126 4.76 6.72 -10.36
N GLY A 127 3.70 6.03 -9.97
CA GLY A 127 3.73 4.64 -9.52
C GLY A 127 4.34 3.71 -10.57
N LEU A 128 3.85 3.78 -11.81
CA LEU A 128 4.36 3.00 -12.92
C LEU A 128 5.86 3.23 -13.15
N ILE A 129 6.27 4.50 -13.22
CA ILE A 129 7.65 4.87 -13.50
C ILE A 129 8.59 4.40 -12.37
N THR A 130 8.22 4.69 -11.13
CA THR A 130 9.08 4.36 -9.98
C THR A 130 9.23 2.86 -9.75
N GLU A 131 8.16 2.08 -9.98
CA GLU A 131 8.22 0.62 -9.88
C GLU A 131 9.10 0.02 -11.00
N ARG A 132 8.95 0.49 -12.24
CA ARG A 132 9.81 0.09 -13.37
C ARG A 132 11.28 0.45 -13.15
N MET A 133 11.56 1.65 -12.66
CA MET A 133 12.92 2.07 -12.32
C MET A 133 13.53 1.17 -11.22
N ARG A 134 12.74 0.76 -10.23
CA ARG A 134 13.21 -0.15 -9.19
C ARG A 134 13.48 -1.55 -9.72
N ARG A 135 12.64 -2.08 -10.59
CA ARG A 135 12.89 -3.39 -11.23
C ARG A 135 14.15 -3.38 -12.07
N ASN A 136 14.47 -2.24 -12.66
CA ASN A 136 15.64 -2.05 -13.54
C ASN A 136 15.75 -3.15 -14.63
N ASP A 137 14.63 -3.54 -15.18
CA ASP A 137 14.50 -4.55 -16.22
C ASP A 137 13.92 -3.89 -17.48
N ALA A 138 14.65 -3.92 -18.60
CA ALA A 138 14.25 -3.36 -19.88
C ALA A 138 13.74 -4.43 -20.86
N THR A 139 13.42 -5.63 -20.38
CA THR A 139 12.91 -6.72 -21.22
C THR A 139 11.56 -6.35 -21.84
N PRO A 140 11.28 -6.71 -23.11
CA PRO A 140 9.95 -6.55 -23.68
C PRO A 140 8.89 -7.24 -22.81
N GLY A 141 7.77 -6.55 -22.57
CA GLY A 141 6.75 -7.01 -21.62
C GLY A 141 7.04 -6.64 -20.17
N LEU A 142 7.89 -5.65 -19.99
CA LEU A 142 8.28 -5.04 -18.72
C LEU A 142 7.11 -4.88 -17.74
N LEU A 143 7.28 -5.39 -16.52
CA LEU A 143 6.32 -5.20 -15.43
C LEU A 143 6.70 -3.98 -14.55
N PRO A 144 5.73 -3.34 -13.89
CA PRO A 144 4.29 -3.54 -14.09
C PRO A 144 3.83 -3.00 -15.44
N GLN A 145 2.74 -3.54 -15.97
CA GLN A 145 2.01 -2.92 -17.05
C GLN A 145 1.15 -1.76 -16.52
N PRO A 146 0.72 -0.80 -17.35
CA PRO A 146 -0.21 0.25 -16.91
C PRO A 146 -1.48 -0.29 -16.27
N GLU A 147 -1.97 -1.44 -16.73
CA GLU A 147 -3.14 -2.14 -16.23
C GLU A 147 -2.96 -2.61 -14.79
N ASP A 148 -1.76 -3.12 -14.43
CA ASP A 148 -1.44 -3.57 -13.06
C ASP A 148 -1.53 -2.39 -12.08
N ILE A 149 -1.00 -1.24 -12.47
CA ILE A 149 -1.03 0.00 -11.67
C ILE A 149 -2.46 0.54 -11.56
N PHE A 150 -3.24 0.42 -12.63
CA PHE A 150 -4.63 0.83 -12.62
C PHE A 150 -5.47 -0.08 -11.71
N GLU A 151 -5.19 -1.39 -11.72
CA GLU A 151 -5.82 -2.36 -10.82
C GLU A 151 -5.49 -2.07 -9.35
N ASP A 152 -4.26 -1.70 -9.01
CA ASP A 152 -3.88 -1.29 -7.64
C ASP A 152 -4.71 -0.10 -7.15
N CYS A 153 -5.01 0.85 -8.03
CA CYS A 153 -5.80 2.03 -7.70
C CYS A 153 -7.29 1.74 -7.59
N THR A 154 -7.80 0.75 -8.32
CA THR A 154 -9.23 0.41 -8.40
C THR A 154 -9.57 -0.78 -7.51
N LEU A 155 -9.28 -2.01 -7.95
CA LEU A 155 -9.54 -3.23 -7.18
C LEU A 155 -8.70 -3.33 -5.92
N GLY A 156 -7.43 -2.92 -5.98
CA GLY A 156 -6.55 -2.84 -4.80
C GLY A 156 -7.11 -1.88 -3.76
N GLY A 157 -7.53 -0.69 -4.19
CA GLY A 157 -8.20 0.29 -3.34
C GLY A 157 -9.52 -0.23 -2.77
N ALA A 158 -10.35 -0.87 -3.59
CA ALA A 158 -11.61 -1.48 -3.16
C ALA A 158 -11.39 -2.61 -2.14
N THR A 159 -10.32 -3.41 -2.33
CA THR A 159 -9.91 -4.44 -1.38
C THR A 159 -9.48 -3.82 -0.05
N ALA A 160 -8.70 -2.74 -0.11
CA ALA A 160 -8.24 -2.04 1.09
C ALA A 160 -9.41 -1.52 1.95
N VAL A 161 -10.45 -0.99 1.32
CA VAL A 161 -11.66 -0.55 2.03
C VAL A 161 -12.73 -1.65 2.22
N ARG A 162 -12.38 -2.92 1.93
CA ARG A 162 -13.23 -4.11 2.09
C ARG A 162 -14.53 -4.06 1.27
N GLN A 163 -14.49 -3.44 0.11
CA GLN A 163 -15.64 -3.28 -0.77
C GLN A 163 -15.43 -3.86 -2.19
N ALA A 164 -14.46 -4.74 -2.39
CA ALA A 164 -14.14 -5.29 -3.71
C ALA A 164 -15.32 -6.04 -4.38
N THR A 165 -16.30 -6.52 -3.60
CA THR A 165 -17.54 -7.11 -4.11
C THR A 165 -18.55 -6.09 -4.59
N SER A 166 -18.37 -4.80 -4.24
CA SER A 166 -19.34 -3.73 -4.50
C SER A 166 -18.83 -2.65 -5.44
N ILE A 167 -17.52 -2.40 -5.47
CA ILE A 167 -16.84 -1.36 -6.25
C ILE A 167 -15.50 -1.87 -6.80
N GLY A 168 -14.78 -1.01 -7.51
CA GLY A 168 -13.44 -1.27 -8.01
C GLY A 168 -13.37 -1.85 -9.42
N SER A 169 -14.49 -2.31 -9.97
CA SER A 169 -14.61 -2.78 -11.36
C SER A 169 -16.02 -2.55 -11.91
N LEU A 170 -16.13 -2.52 -13.23
CA LEU A 170 -17.41 -2.38 -13.93
C LEU A 170 -18.00 -3.77 -14.19
N GLU A 171 -18.83 -4.24 -13.28
CA GLU A 171 -19.48 -5.54 -13.34
C GLU A 171 -20.96 -5.44 -13.01
N VAL A 172 -21.77 -6.34 -13.58
CA VAL A 172 -23.20 -6.43 -13.26
C VAL A 172 -23.38 -6.77 -11.79
N GLY A 173 -24.17 -5.97 -11.09
CA GLY A 173 -24.43 -6.12 -9.65
C GLY A 173 -23.54 -5.28 -8.74
N LYS A 174 -22.46 -4.69 -9.24
CA LYS A 174 -21.67 -3.70 -8.50
C LYS A 174 -22.31 -2.30 -8.59
N LYS A 175 -21.91 -1.42 -7.70
CA LYS A 175 -22.33 -0.01 -7.72
C LYS A 175 -21.78 0.68 -8.97
N ALA A 176 -22.55 1.59 -9.53
CA ALA A 176 -22.13 2.45 -10.65
C ALA A 176 -21.21 3.59 -10.14
N ASP A 177 -20.13 3.23 -9.45
CA ASP A 177 -19.10 4.14 -8.97
C ASP A 177 -18.04 4.27 -10.07
N LEU A 178 -18.28 5.18 -11.00
CA LEU A 178 -17.50 5.35 -12.21
C LEU A 178 -17.29 6.83 -12.55
N ILE A 179 -16.23 7.09 -13.28
CA ILE A 179 -15.95 8.39 -13.88
C ILE A 179 -15.80 8.26 -15.39
N VAL A 180 -16.11 9.32 -16.12
CA VAL A 180 -15.80 9.46 -17.55
C VAL A 180 -14.67 10.46 -17.69
N VAL A 181 -13.61 10.06 -18.36
CA VAL A 181 -12.38 10.88 -18.51
C VAL A 181 -12.30 11.40 -19.95
N ASP A 182 -12.22 12.73 -20.09
CA ASP A 182 -11.92 13.37 -21.37
C ASP A 182 -10.41 13.32 -21.61
N THR A 183 -9.96 12.38 -22.45
CA THR A 183 -8.55 12.17 -22.75
C THR A 183 -7.96 13.22 -23.70
N LEU A 184 -8.76 14.15 -24.23
CA LEU A 184 -8.30 15.23 -25.12
C LEU A 184 -7.81 16.46 -24.37
N LYS A 185 -7.39 16.32 -23.12
CA LYS A 185 -6.81 17.40 -22.32
C LYS A 185 -5.29 17.36 -22.37
N ALA A 186 -4.66 18.54 -22.42
CA ALA A 186 -3.20 18.69 -22.61
C ALA A 186 -2.36 17.90 -21.60
N HIS A 187 -2.85 17.67 -20.38
CA HIS A 187 -2.14 16.91 -19.32
C HIS A 187 -2.42 15.39 -19.38
N LEU A 188 -3.33 14.93 -20.26
CA LEU A 188 -3.68 13.53 -20.45
C LEU A 188 -3.27 12.97 -21.80
N VAL A 189 -2.80 13.79 -22.71
CA VAL A 189 -2.24 13.33 -24.00
C VAL A 189 -0.74 13.08 -23.86
N PRO A 190 -0.19 12.09 -24.61
CA PRO A 190 1.25 11.82 -24.66
C PRO A 190 2.07 13.02 -25.14
#